data_4a9d3854535d0a3217af74e95f6bc3a8
#
_entry.id   4a9d3854535d0a3217af74e95f6bc3a8
#
_cell.length_a   1.000
_cell.length_b   1.000
_cell.length_c   1.000
_cell.angle_alpha   90.00
_cell.angle_beta   90.00
_cell.angle_gamma   90.00
#
_symmetry.space_group_name_H-M   'P 1'
#
loop_
_entity.id
_entity.type
_entity.pdbx_description
1 polymer ?
#
loop_
_entity_poly.entity_id
_entity_poly.type
_entity_poly.pdbx_seq_one_letter_code
_entity_poly.pdbx_strand_id
1 'polypeptide(L)'
;MENKFELCPKCGSKNIKWCNGKKWLCPDCGFDLYCNVAAAVGIVLYDNYDNVLFEVRAKEPRKGFLCLPGGFVDPDESAEDAVVRECREEMGAQIKEDKFLCSFPNTYVYKNIEYKTCDLFFTAKLPEEFKDMDDFVKTLRREESEVVGFEVRHISSVEEVEALPLAFTSAHKTLLRFLEVK
;
A
#
# COMPACT_ATOMS: atom_id res chain seq x y z
N MET A 1 -7.20 16.04 6.87
CA MET A 1 -7.36 16.53 8.29
C MET A 1 -5.94 16.72 8.84
N GLU A 2 -5.61 17.87 9.40
CA GLU A 2 -4.30 18.08 10.00
C GLU A 2 -4.21 17.34 11.33
N ASN A 3 -3.15 16.57 11.54
CA ASN A 3 -2.84 15.98 12.84
C ASN A 3 -2.42 17.10 13.80
N LYS A 4 -3.07 17.22 14.95
CA LYS A 4 -2.80 18.29 15.92
C LYS A 4 -2.11 17.75 17.15
N PHE A 5 -0.90 18.22 17.44
CA PHE A 5 -0.30 18.07 18.74
C PHE A 5 -0.76 19.21 19.65
N GLU A 6 -1.29 18.89 20.82
CA GLU A 6 -1.67 19.87 21.86
C GLU A 6 -0.52 20.16 22.82
N LEU A 7 0.39 19.20 22.97
CA LEU A 7 1.53 19.26 23.87
C LEU A 7 2.80 18.87 23.12
N CYS A 8 3.89 19.54 23.43
CA CYS A 8 5.22 19.14 22.96
C CYS A 8 5.61 17.77 23.53
N PRO A 9 5.93 16.76 22.71
CA PRO A 9 6.27 15.43 23.21
C PRO A 9 7.60 15.37 23.98
N LYS A 10 8.45 16.41 23.86
CA LYS A 10 9.73 16.49 24.57
C LYS A 10 9.64 17.17 25.95
N CYS A 11 8.88 18.27 26.07
CA CYS A 11 8.85 19.06 27.29
C CYS A 11 7.47 19.31 27.90
N GLY A 12 6.40 18.80 27.26
CA GLY A 12 5.03 18.98 27.72
C GLY A 12 4.43 20.38 27.53
N SER A 13 5.16 21.32 26.92
CA SER A 13 4.67 22.68 26.68
C SER A 13 3.50 22.71 25.71
N LYS A 14 2.52 23.58 25.97
CA LYS A 14 1.41 23.89 25.05
C LYS A 14 1.83 24.79 23.87
N ASN A 15 3.05 25.32 23.88
CA ASN A 15 3.54 26.25 22.86
C ASN A 15 4.10 25.52 21.62
N ILE A 16 3.56 24.35 21.26
CA ILE A 16 3.92 23.66 20.03
C ILE A 16 3.16 24.24 18.85
N LYS A 17 3.83 24.48 17.72
CA LYS A 17 3.29 25.15 16.53
C LYS A 17 3.51 24.32 15.28
N TRP A 18 2.48 24.26 14.42
CA TRP A 18 2.63 23.75 13.08
C TRP A 18 3.23 24.81 12.16
N CYS A 19 4.37 24.53 11.56
CA CYS A 19 5.15 25.47 10.77
C CYS A 19 5.33 25.02 9.33
N ASN A 20 5.14 25.96 8.39
CA ASN A 20 5.43 25.80 6.96
C ASN A 20 4.73 24.61 6.30
N GLY A 21 3.61 24.14 6.84
CA GLY A 21 2.86 23.00 6.31
C GLY A 21 3.57 21.64 6.40
N LYS A 22 4.68 21.52 7.16
CA LYS A 22 5.50 20.31 7.15
C LYS A 22 6.19 19.90 8.46
N LYS A 23 6.12 20.73 9.52
CA LYS A 23 6.72 20.34 10.79
C LYS A 23 6.06 20.99 12.00
N TRP A 24 6.17 20.36 13.16
CA TRP A 24 5.89 20.93 14.47
C TRP A 24 7.17 21.45 15.09
N LEU A 25 7.09 22.65 15.67
CA LEU A 25 8.18 23.28 16.38
C LEU A 25 7.70 23.72 17.76
N CYS A 26 8.47 23.39 18.79
CA CYS A 26 8.29 23.93 20.14
C CYS A 26 9.31 25.01 20.42
N PRO A 27 8.92 26.31 20.52
CA PRO A 27 9.87 27.39 20.82
C PRO A 27 10.49 27.30 22.20
N ASP A 28 9.82 26.62 23.17
CA ASP A 28 10.27 26.59 24.56
C ASP A 28 11.47 25.66 24.78
N CYS A 29 11.59 24.59 23.98
CA CYS A 29 12.70 23.63 24.14
C CYS A 29 13.46 23.32 22.84
N GLY A 30 13.10 23.96 21.74
CA GLY A 30 13.74 23.78 20.44
C GLY A 30 13.40 22.42 19.77
N PHE A 31 12.45 21.63 20.32
CA PHE A 31 12.04 20.40 19.67
C PHE A 31 11.37 20.68 18.31
N ASP A 32 11.80 19.97 17.27
CA ASP A 32 11.11 19.96 16.01
C ASP A 32 10.87 18.52 15.50
N LEU A 33 9.73 18.32 14.85
CA LEU A 33 9.32 17.05 14.26
C LEU A 33 8.77 17.29 12.87
N TYR A 34 9.44 16.77 11.87
CA TYR A 34 8.96 16.80 10.49
C TYR A 34 7.83 15.78 10.30
N CYS A 35 6.80 16.20 9.57
CA CYS A 35 5.76 15.29 9.09
C CYS A 35 6.29 14.57 7.84
N ASN A 36 7.15 13.58 8.06
CA ASN A 36 7.66 12.74 6.98
C ASN A 36 6.57 11.83 6.45
N VAL A 37 6.67 11.46 5.18
CA VAL A 37 5.80 10.45 4.60
C VAL A 37 6.16 9.06 5.14
N ALA A 38 5.16 8.22 5.40
CA ALA A 38 5.40 6.81 5.64
C ALA A 38 5.62 6.10 4.29
N ALA A 39 6.50 5.12 4.26
CA ALA A 39 6.66 4.25 3.10
C ALA A 39 5.64 3.10 3.17
N ALA A 40 5.04 2.78 2.03
CA ALA A 40 4.18 1.60 1.87
C ALA A 40 4.54 0.91 0.55
N VAL A 41 4.30 -0.38 0.47
CA VAL A 41 4.55 -1.18 -0.74
C VAL A 41 3.27 -1.81 -1.24
N GLY A 42 3.24 -2.13 -2.53
CA GLY A 42 2.20 -2.94 -3.14
C GLY A 42 2.71 -3.65 -4.37
N ILE A 43 2.06 -4.74 -4.76
CA ILE A 43 2.50 -5.53 -5.91
C ILE A 43 1.36 -5.77 -6.91
N VAL A 44 1.67 -5.63 -8.19
CA VAL A 44 0.85 -6.11 -9.30
C VAL A 44 1.33 -7.51 -9.65
N LEU A 45 0.66 -8.53 -9.09
CA LEU A 45 0.91 -9.92 -9.44
C LEU A 45 0.00 -10.31 -10.61
N TYR A 46 0.60 -10.71 -11.73
CA TYR A 46 -0.12 -10.93 -12.99
C TYR A 46 0.33 -12.21 -13.70
N ASP A 47 -0.58 -12.77 -14.51
CA ASP A 47 -0.30 -13.93 -15.37
C ASP A 47 -0.10 -13.55 -16.85
N ASN A 48 0.11 -14.57 -17.70
CA ASN A 48 0.28 -14.38 -19.14
C ASN A 48 -1.03 -14.07 -19.90
N TYR A 49 -2.15 -14.01 -19.20
CA TYR A 49 -3.48 -13.75 -19.74
C TYR A 49 -4.04 -12.41 -19.26
N ASP A 50 -3.16 -11.53 -18.77
CA ASP A 50 -3.51 -10.20 -18.24
C ASP A 50 -4.43 -10.23 -17.00
N ASN A 51 -4.50 -11.36 -16.31
CA ASN A 51 -5.19 -11.42 -15.03
C ASN A 51 -4.28 -10.91 -13.92
N VAL A 52 -4.84 -10.05 -13.07
CA VAL A 52 -4.17 -9.45 -11.91
C VAL A 52 -4.88 -9.90 -10.64
N LEU A 53 -4.10 -10.24 -9.61
CA LEU A 53 -4.59 -10.59 -8.30
C LEU A 53 -4.86 -9.35 -7.46
N PHE A 54 -6.01 -9.33 -6.81
CA PHE A 54 -6.42 -8.32 -5.83
C PHE A 54 -6.84 -8.98 -4.53
N GLU A 55 -6.72 -8.23 -3.45
CA GLU A 55 -7.28 -8.53 -2.16
C GLU A 55 -8.54 -7.73 -1.91
N VAL A 56 -9.51 -8.33 -1.21
CA VAL A 56 -10.69 -7.64 -0.69
C VAL A 56 -10.40 -7.27 0.77
N ARG A 57 -10.38 -5.98 1.06
CA ARG A 57 -10.02 -5.46 2.39
C ARG A 57 -10.98 -5.88 3.50
N ALA A 58 -10.45 -6.41 4.60
CA ALA A 58 -11.26 -6.79 5.77
C ALA A 58 -11.50 -5.62 6.75
N LYS A 59 -10.66 -4.58 6.73
CA LYS A 59 -10.67 -3.48 7.71
C LYS A 59 -10.76 -2.09 7.07
N GLU A 60 -11.16 -1.12 7.88
CA GLU A 60 -11.09 0.30 7.49
C GLU A 60 -9.63 0.82 7.43
N PRO A 61 -9.35 1.80 6.59
CA PRO A 61 -10.28 2.47 5.67
C PRO A 61 -10.60 1.61 4.44
N ARG A 62 -11.78 1.86 3.87
CA ARG A 62 -12.22 1.22 2.61
C ARG A 62 -12.44 -0.30 2.70
N LYS A 63 -12.97 -0.79 3.82
CA LYS A 63 -13.41 -2.19 3.95
C LYS A 63 -14.31 -2.62 2.79
N GLY A 64 -14.05 -3.80 2.21
CA GLY A 64 -14.79 -4.37 1.10
C GLY A 64 -14.36 -3.87 -0.29
N PHE A 65 -13.43 -2.93 -0.37
CA PHE A 65 -12.84 -2.48 -1.63
C PHE A 65 -11.64 -3.36 -2.01
N LEU A 66 -11.28 -3.34 -3.29
CA LEU A 66 -10.10 -4.01 -3.80
C LEU A 66 -8.83 -3.22 -3.48
N CYS A 67 -7.76 -3.92 -3.13
CA CYS A 67 -6.41 -3.39 -3.08
C CYS A 67 -5.42 -4.36 -3.74
N LEU A 68 -4.27 -3.83 -4.11
CA LEU A 68 -3.11 -4.66 -4.43
C LEU A 68 -2.54 -5.21 -3.12
N PRO A 69 -2.02 -6.45 -3.09
CA PRO A 69 -1.32 -6.99 -1.92
C PRO A 69 -0.19 -6.08 -1.48
N GLY A 70 -0.03 -5.87 -0.17
CA GLY A 70 1.01 -5.01 0.39
C GLY A 70 0.56 -4.15 1.56
N GLY A 71 1.54 -3.53 2.24
CA GLY A 71 1.32 -2.74 3.45
C GLY A 71 2.43 -1.73 3.73
N PHE A 72 2.61 -1.39 5.00
CA PHE A 72 3.65 -0.47 5.41
C PHE A 72 5.02 -1.14 5.47
N VAL A 73 6.05 -0.38 5.10
CA VAL A 73 7.45 -0.77 5.31
C VAL A 73 7.78 -0.63 6.79
N ASP A 74 8.33 -1.68 7.39
CA ASP A 74 8.74 -1.70 8.78
C ASP A 74 10.07 -0.91 8.99
N PRO A 75 10.36 -0.44 10.23
CA PRO A 75 11.66 0.12 10.54
C PRO A 75 12.81 -0.85 10.19
N ASP A 76 13.85 -0.33 9.56
CA ASP A 76 15.06 -1.07 9.16
C ASP A 76 14.83 -2.14 8.05
N GLU A 77 13.70 -2.07 7.35
CA GLU A 77 13.35 -2.93 6.22
C GLU A 77 13.51 -2.20 4.87
N SER A 78 13.97 -2.90 3.83
CA SER A 78 13.91 -2.37 2.46
C SER A 78 12.50 -2.51 1.86
N ALA A 79 12.18 -1.73 0.83
CA ALA A 79 10.89 -1.86 0.16
C ALA A 79 10.74 -3.22 -0.54
N GLU A 80 11.84 -3.77 -1.06
CA GLU A 80 11.90 -5.10 -1.67
C GLU A 80 11.63 -6.21 -0.65
N ASP A 81 12.18 -6.10 0.57
CA ASP A 81 11.90 -7.08 1.64
C ASP A 81 10.46 -6.94 2.15
N ALA A 82 9.98 -5.70 2.29
CA ALA A 82 8.61 -5.41 2.72
C ALA A 82 7.57 -6.05 1.80
N VAL A 83 7.70 -5.90 0.47
CA VAL A 83 6.72 -6.47 -0.46
C VAL A 83 6.70 -8.00 -0.41
N VAL A 84 7.85 -8.65 -0.22
CA VAL A 84 7.95 -10.11 -0.05
C VAL A 84 7.33 -10.55 1.28
N ARG A 85 7.58 -9.82 2.37
CA ARG A 85 7.00 -10.09 3.70
C ARG A 85 5.48 -9.98 3.67
N GLU A 86 4.94 -8.87 3.13
CA GLU A 86 3.50 -8.65 3.02
C GLU A 86 2.82 -9.75 2.19
N CYS A 87 3.37 -10.13 1.04
CA CYS A 87 2.82 -11.25 0.26
C CYS A 87 2.77 -12.55 1.04
N ARG A 88 3.79 -12.81 1.87
CA ARG A 88 3.81 -14.02 2.72
C ARG A 88 2.79 -13.93 3.85
N GLU A 89 2.62 -12.76 4.47
CA GLU A 89 1.71 -12.54 5.60
C GLU A 89 0.26 -12.54 5.16
N GLU A 90 -0.08 -11.78 4.12
CA GLU A 90 -1.45 -11.61 3.65
C GLU A 90 -1.98 -12.80 2.82
N MET A 91 -1.10 -13.44 2.02
CA MET A 91 -1.49 -14.48 1.05
C MET A 91 -0.87 -15.86 1.33
N GLY A 92 0.14 -15.96 2.20
CA GLY A 92 0.94 -17.18 2.38
C GLY A 92 1.82 -17.52 1.18
N ALA A 93 2.03 -16.58 0.25
CA ALA A 93 2.77 -16.77 -1.00
C ALA A 93 4.20 -16.25 -0.92
N GLN A 94 5.15 -16.95 -1.56
CA GLN A 94 6.51 -16.47 -1.76
C GLN A 94 6.65 -15.90 -3.17
N ILE A 95 6.89 -14.60 -3.28
CA ILE A 95 7.20 -13.93 -4.55
C ILE A 95 8.73 -13.83 -4.69
N LYS A 96 9.28 -14.24 -5.84
CA LYS A 96 10.73 -14.36 -6.04
C LYS A 96 11.33 -13.37 -7.03
N GLU A 97 10.55 -12.88 -7.97
CA GLU A 97 11.07 -12.06 -9.09
C GLU A 97 10.23 -10.79 -9.22
N ASP A 98 10.22 -9.99 -8.15
CA ASP A 98 9.60 -8.68 -8.17
C ASP A 98 10.49 -7.62 -8.82
N LYS A 99 9.86 -6.65 -9.48
CA LYS A 99 10.52 -5.51 -10.11
C LYS A 99 9.82 -4.23 -9.72
N PHE A 100 10.59 -3.22 -9.31
CA PHE A 100 10.04 -1.90 -9.07
C PHE A 100 9.36 -1.35 -10.34
N LEU A 101 8.12 -0.90 -10.20
CA LEU A 101 7.30 -0.34 -11.27
C LEU A 101 7.23 1.18 -11.21
N CYS A 102 6.76 1.71 -10.08
CA CYS A 102 6.53 3.15 -9.89
C CYS A 102 6.27 3.48 -8.41
N SER A 103 6.16 4.78 -8.11
CA SER A 103 5.69 5.25 -6.82
C SER A 103 4.67 6.37 -6.98
N PHE A 104 3.70 6.45 -6.07
CA PHE A 104 2.72 7.52 -6.02
C PHE A 104 2.48 7.99 -4.59
N PRO A 105 2.21 9.30 -4.40
CA PRO A 105 1.76 9.80 -3.11
C PRO A 105 0.34 9.33 -2.83
N ASN A 106 0.07 9.03 -1.56
CA ASN A 106 -1.27 8.66 -1.11
C ASN A 106 -1.59 9.31 0.23
N THR A 107 -2.85 9.25 0.63
CA THR A 107 -3.34 9.70 1.93
C THR A 107 -4.10 8.55 2.56
N TYR A 108 -3.58 8.06 3.67
CA TYR A 108 -4.17 6.97 4.44
C TYR A 108 -4.71 7.52 5.76
N VAL A 109 -6.02 7.43 5.97
CA VAL A 109 -6.67 7.91 7.20
C VAL A 109 -6.96 6.70 8.09
N TYR A 110 -6.29 6.63 9.23
CA TYR A 110 -6.48 5.57 10.21
C TYR A 110 -6.72 6.16 11.61
N LYS A 111 -7.78 5.75 12.28
CA LYS A 111 -8.18 6.24 13.61
C LYS A 111 -8.16 7.77 13.73
N ASN A 112 -8.68 8.46 12.72
CA ASN A 112 -8.69 9.93 12.60
C ASN A 112 -7.31 10.61 12.48
N ILE A 113 -6.25 9.85 12.25
CA ILE A 113 -4.93 10.35 11.91
C ILE A 113 -4.74 10.23 10.40
N GLU A 114 -4.32 11.32 9.77
CA GLU A 114 -3.97 11.36 8.36
C GLU A 114 -2.49 11.09 8.17
N TYR A 115 -2.17 9.95 7.59
CA TYR A 115 -0.83 9.60 7.16
C TYR A 115 -0.65 10.00 5.70
N LYS A 116 0.41 10.73 5.40
CA LYS A 116 0.89 10.89 4.03
C LYS A 116 1.84 9.76 3.76
N THR A 117 1.61 9.02 2.67
CA THR A 117 2.45 7.89 2.28
C THR A 117 3.12 8.14 0.94
N CYS A 118 4.25 7.48 0.74
CA CYS A 118 4.85 7.24 -0.56
C CYS A 118 4.68 5.75 -0.83
N ASP A 119 3.71 5.41 -1.67
CA ASP A 119 3.43 4.02 -2.01
C ASP A 119 4.34 3.61 -3.17
N LEU A 120 5.18 2.59 -2.92
CA LEU A 120 6.12 2.01 -3.89
C LEU A 120 5.50 0.73 -4.45
N PHE A 121 5.39 0.65 -5.75
CA PHE A 121 4.74 -0.49 -6.39
C PHE A 121 5.73 -1.32 -7.20
N PHE A 122 5.56 -2.62 -7.06
CA PHE A 122 6.31 -3.65 -7.74
C PHE A 122 5.42 -4.43 -8.69
N THR A 123 6.03 -5.18 -9.60
CA THR A 123 5.34 -6.17 -10.44
C THR A 123 6.01 -7.51 -10.28
N ALA A 124 5.24 -8.58 -10.30
CA ALA A 124 5.77 -9.93 -10.45
C ALA A 124 4.86 -10.76 -11.34
N LYS A 125 5.47 -11.62 -12.13
CA LYS A 125 4.71 -12.64 -12.87
C LYS A 125 4.32 -13.77 -11.96
N LEU A 126 3.18 -14.38 -12.28
CA LEU A 126 2.76 -15.64 -11.69
C LEU A 126 3.89 -16.68 -11.83
N PRO A 127 4.30 -17.38 -10.76
CA PRO A 127 5.30 -18.44 -10.84
C PRO A 127 4.93 -19.53 -11.86
N GLU A 128 5.92 -20.04 -12.61
CA GLU A 128 5.72 -20.99 -13.72
C GLU A 128 5.09 -22.33 -13.30
N GLU A 129 5.17 -22.69 -12.03
CA GLU A 129 4.54 -23.88 -11.48
C GLU A 129 3.00 -23.83 -11.51
N PHE A 130 2.39 -22.65 -11.63
CA PHE A 130 0.95 -22.47 -11.71
C PHE A 130 0.50 -22.26 -13.15
N LYS A 131 -0.57 -22.93 -13.51
CA LYS A 131 -1.14 -22.87 -14.86
C LYS A 131 -1.70 -21.48 -15.18
N ASP A 132 -2.42 -20.89 -14.22
CA ASP A 132 -3.11 -19.62 -14.34
C ASP A 132 -3.34 -19.03 -12.93
N MET A 133 -3.86 -17.81 -12.87
CA MET A 133 -4.11 -17.10 -11.61
C MET A 133 -5.15 -17.84 -10.74
N ASP A 134 -6.15 -18.46 -11.33
CA ASP A 134 -7.18 -19.23 -10.58
C ASP A 134 -6.60 -20.46 -9.88
N ASP A 135 -5.60 -21.08 -10.48
CA ASP A 135 -4.88 -22.21 -9.86
C ASP A 135 -4.03 -21.74 -8.69
N PHE A 136 -3.34 -20.62 -8.83
CA PHE A 136 -2.58 -19.99 -7.77
C PHE A 136 -3.46 -19.59 -6.58
N VAL A 137 -4.60 -18.93 -6.82
CA VAL A 137 -5.53 -18.48 -5.76
C VAL A 137 -5.99 -19.63 -4.86
N LYS A 138 -6.14 -20.86 -5.38
CA LYS A 138 -6.53 -22.05 -4.57
C LYS A 138 -5.48 -22.42 -3.52
N THR A 139 -4.24 -21.99 -3.69
CA THR A 139 -3.13 -22.28 -2.76
C THR A 139 -2.95 -21.23 -1.69
N LEU A 140 -3.56 -20.05 -1.86
CA LEU A 140 -3.40 -18.92 -0.97
C LEU A 140 -4.06 -19.15 0.40
N ARG A 141 -3.44 -18.56 1.42
CA ARG A 141 -3.94 -18.54 2.80
C ARG A 141 -4.04 -17.10 3.26
N ARG A 142 -5.26 -16.61 3.39
CA ARG A 142 -5.50 -15.23 3.79
C ARG A 142 -5.21 -14.99 5.27
N GLU A 143 -4.67 -13.82 5.58
CA GLU A 143 -4.69 -13.26 6.92
C GLU A 143 -6.09 -12.65 7.17
N GLU A 144 -6.92 -13.35 7.96
CA GLU A 144 -8.36 -13.03 8.11
C GLU A 144 -8.64 -11.64 8.72
N SER A 145 -7.68 -11.09 9.46
CA SER A 145 -7.82 -9.74 10.04
C SER A 145 -7.64 -8.64 8.99
N GLU A 146 -6.98 -8.92 7.86
CA GLU A 146 -6.65 -7.95 6.81
C GLU A 146 -7.39 -8.20 5.50
N VAL A 147 -7.59 -9.48 5.15
CA VAL A 147 -8.09 -9.93 3.85
C VAL A 147 -9.36 -10.75 3.98
N VAL A 148 -10.46 -10.31 3.38
CA VAL A 148 -11.72 -11.07 3.29
C VAL A 148 -11.59 -12.22 2.29
N GLY A 149 -10.88 -11.99 1.19
CA GLY A 149 -10.69 -12.93 0.10
C GLY A 149 -9.87 -12.34 -1.03
N PHE A 150 -9.66 -13.15 -2.05
CA PHE A 150 -8.92 -12.77 -3.24
C PHE A 150 -9.85 -12.67 -4.45
N GLU A 151 -9.59 -11.71 -5.32
CA GLU A 151 -10.28 -11.56 -6.58
C GLU A 151 -9.28 -11.47 -7.73
N VAL A 152 -9.61 -12.13 -8.82
CA VAL A 152 -8.85 -12.07 -10.08
C VAL A 152 -9.61 -11.19 -11.05
N ARG A 153 -8.93 -10.21 -11.64
CA ARG A 153 -9.50 -9.31 -12.64
C ARG A 153 -8.61 -9.26 -13.88
N HIS A 154 -9.22 -9.32 -15.04
CA HIS A 154 -8.53 -9.07 -16.30
C HIS A 154 -8.22 -7.58 -16.45
N ILE A 155 -6.96 -7.24 -16.75
CA ILE A 155 -6.48 -5.86 -16.85
C ILE A 155 -5.67 -5.69 -18.13
N SER A 156 -6.36 -5.37 -19.21
CA SER A 156 -5.78 -5.12 -20.54
C SER A 156 -6.08 -3.74 -21.08
N SER A 157 -7.00 -2.99 -20.46
CA SER A 157 -7.42 -1.67 -20.93
C SER A 157 -7.65 -0.68 -19.79
N VAL A 158 -7.65 0.61 -20.12
CA VAL A 158 -7.95 1.70 -19.18
C VAL A 158 -9.36 1.57 -18.63
N GLU A 159 -10.33 1.21 -19.47
CA GLU A 159 -11.74 1.06 -19.11
C GLU A 159 -11.92 -0.02 -18.02
N GLU A 160 -11.17 -1.11 -18.10
CA GLU A 160 -11.18 -2.16 -17.06
C GLU A 160 -10.64 -1.65 -15.74
N VAL A 161 -9.57 -0.86 -15.75
CA VAL A 161 -9.02 -0.22 -14.54
C VAL A 161 -10.01 0.76 -13.91
N GLU A 162 -10.64 1.61 -14.73
CA GLU A 162 -11.63 2.60 -14.27
C GLU A 162 -12.88 1.96 -13.65
N ALA A 163 -13.22 0.73 -14.05
CA ALA A 163 -14.37 -0.01 -13.51
C ALA A 163 -14.09 -0.67 -12.15
N LEU A 164 -12.84 -0.72 -11.68
CA LEU A 164 -12.49 -1.40 -10.44
C LEU A 164 -12.87 -0.58 -9.20
N PRO A 165 -13.46 -1.20 -8.18
CA PRO A 165 -13.73 -0.55 -6.89
C PRO A 165 -12.44 -0.51 -6.03
N LEU A 166 -11.43 0.21 -6.48
CA LEU A 166 -10.15 0.30 -5.79
C LEU A 166 -10.22 1.16 -4.53
N ALA A 167 -9.57 0.71 -3.47
CA ALA A 167 -9.52 1.40 -2.20
C ALA A 167 -8.74 2.72 -2.26
N PHE A 168 -7.67 2.77 -3.07
CA PHE A 168 -6.72 3.86 -3.10
C PHE A 168 -6.41 4.35 -4.51
N THR A 169 -6.26 5.67 -4.65
CA THR A 169 -5.92 6.29 -5.93
C THR A 169 -4.49 5.96 -6.40
N SER A 170 -3.59 5.63 -5.50
CA SER A 170 -2.24 5.17 -5.83
C SER A 170 -2.29 3.85 -6.59
N ALA A 171 -3.09 2.88 -6.14
CA ALA A 171 -3.29 1.60 -6.83
C ALA A 171 -3.90 1.79 -8.24
N HIS A 172 -4.88 2.69 -8.37
CA HIS A 172 -5.46 3.04 -9.67
C HIS A 172 -4.39 3.56 -10.65
N LYS A 173 -3.59 4.55 -10.23
CA LYS A 173 -2.51 5.09 -11.05
C LYS A 173 -1.44 4.06 -11.38
N THR A 174 -1.19 3.14 -10.46
CA THR A 174 -0.25 2.04 -10.67
C THR A 174 -0.70 1.08 -11.75
N LEU A 175 -1.98 0.72 -11.80
CA LEU A 175 -2.51 -0.14 -12.86
C LEU A 175 -2.47 0.56 -14.23
N LEU A 176 -2.75 1.85 -14.30
CA LEU A 176 -2.57 2.62 -15.54
C LEU A 176 -1.10 2.61 -15.98
N ARG A 177 -0.16 2.81 -15.03
CA ARG A 177 1.28 2.73 -15.33
C ARG A 177 1.71 1.32 -15.75
N PHE A 178 1.15 0.29 -15.15
CA PHE A 178 1.40 -1.10 -15.53
C PHE A 178 0.99 -1.37 -16.98
N LEU A 179 -0.18 -0.88 -17.43
CA LEU A 179 -0.62 -1.00 -18.83
C LEU A 179 0.32 -0.32 -19.83
N GLU A 180 1.04 0.73 -19.43
CA GLU A 180 1.98 1.44 -20.31
C GLU A 180 3.31 0.70 -20.53
N VAL A 181 3.70 -0.17 -19.60
CA VAL A 181 5.06 -0.76 -19.56
C VAL A 181 5.09 -2.28 -19.72
N LYS A 182 3.92 -2.93 -19.72
CA LYS A 182 3.80 -4.39 -19.86
C LYS A 182 4.01 -4.86 -21.31
#